data_3ef0e41a1da8a579c5dc1177295463a8
#
_entry.id   3ef0e41a1da8a579c5dc1177295463a8
#
_cell.length_a   1.000
_cell.length_b   1.000
_cell.length_c   1.000
_cell.angle_alpha   90.00
_cell.angle_beta   90.00
_cell.angle_gamma   90.00
#
_symmetry.space_group_name_H-M   'P 1'
#
loop_
_entity.id
_entity.type
_entity.pdbx_description
1 polymer ?
#
loop_
_entity_poly.entity_id
_entity_poly.type
_entity_poly.pdbx_seq_one_letter_code
_entity_poly.pdbx_strand_id
1 'polypeptide(L)'
;MFVAVIYLDKLGGAQKGSWRGSEYTVDLHQKVKIECAVADTPAEDVVEALSEAAHTGEPGDGKIFVFDVENAVQVRTGIEGTDAI
;
A
#
# COMPACT_ATOMS: atom_id res chain seq x y z
N MET A 1 17.50 -3.82 5.10
CA MET A 1 16.08 -4.24 5.29
C MET A 1 15.18 -3.02 5.40
N PHE A 2 14.06 -3.08 4.79
CA PHE A 2 13.05 -2.02 4.88
C PHE A 2 11.66 -2.58 4.62
N VAL A 3 10.64 -1.81 5.01
CA VAL A 3 9.27 -2.06 4.63
C VAL A 3 8.83 -0.91 3.74
N ALA A 4 8.33 -1.23 2.56
CA ALA A 4 7.66 -0.29 1.69
C ALA A 4 6.16 -0.48 1.83
N VAL A 5 5.46 0.60 2.10
CA VAL A 5 4.01 0.60 2.26
C VAL A 5 3.42 1.52 1.21
N ILE A 6 2.53 0.98 0.40
CA ILE A 6 1.79 1.78 -0.56
C ILE A 6 0.31 1.84 -0.15
N TYR A 7 -0.20 3.06 -0.08
CA TYR A 7 -1.63 3.32 0.10
C TYR A 7 -2.18 3.86 -1.20
N LEU A 8 -3.18 3.23 -1.74
CA LEU A 8 -3.82 3.67 -2.96
C LEU A 8 -5.33 3.59 -2.84
N ASP A 9 -6.03 4.47 -3.57
CA ASP A 9 -7.46 4.40 -3.67
C ASP A 9 -7.81 3.45 -4.81
N LYS A 10 -8.63 2.45 -4.50
CA LYS A 10 -9.19 1.62 -5.55
C LYS A 10 -10.21 2.47 -6.30
N LEU A 11 -10.15 2.44 -7.62
CA LEU A 11 -11.11 3.12 -8.48
C LEU A 11 -12.52 2.53 -8.26
N GLY A 12 -13.21 3.07 -7.28
CA GLY A 12 -14.63 2.84 -7.10
C GLY A 12 -15.29 4.19 -7.15
N GLY A 13 -16.15 4.41 -8.11
CA GLY A 13 -16.87 5.66 -8.20
C GLY A 13 -17.77 5.91 -6.99
N ALA A 14 -18.20 7.15 -6.81
CA ALA A 14 -19.20 7.48 -5.84
C ALA A 14 -20.50 6.72 -6.16
N GLN A 15 -21.08 6.06 -5.18
CA GLN A 15 -22.36 5.41 -5.32
C GLN A 15 -23.46 6.39 -4.97
N LYS A 16 -24.46 6.46 -5.82
CA LYS A 16 -25.66 7.25 -5.57
C LYS A 16 -26.75 6.37 -5.01
N GLY A 17 -27.37 6.82 -3.94
CA GLY A 17 -28.51 6.16 -3.35
C GLY A 17 -29.71 7.09 -3.30
N SER A 18 -30.89 6.52 -3.09
CA SER A 18 -32.11 7.28 -2.91
C SER A 18 -32.84 6.74 -1.68
N TRP A 19 -33.24 7.63 -0.79
CA TRP A 19 -33.97 7.27 0.42
C TRP A 19 -34.99 8.33 0.76
N ARG A 20 -36.25 7.91 0.93
CA ARG A 20 -37.40 8.79 1.22
C ARG A 20 -37.53 9.95 0.22
N GLY A 21 -37.24 9.68 -1.04
CA GLY A 21 -37.31 10.69 -2.09
C GLY A 21 -36.11 11.65 -2.14
N SER A 22 -35.13 11.46 -1.29
CA SER A 22 -33.89 12.23 -1.29
C SER A 22 -32.78 11.42 -1.94
N GLU A 23 -32.06 12.05 -2.87
CA GLU A 23 -30.86 11.46 -3.43
C GLU A 23 -29.65 11.83 -2.56
N TYR A 24 -28.79 10.87 -2.36
CA TYR A 24 -27.51 11.08 -1.69
C TYR A 24 -26.40 10.37 -2.44
N THR A 25 -25.21 10.93 -2.34
CA THR A 25 -24.01 10.32 -2.89
C THR A 25 -23.20 9.75 -1.73
N VAL A 26 -22.98 8.44 -1.77
CA VAL A 26 -22.11 7.77 -0.83
C VAL A 26 -20.76 7.60 -1.48
N ASP A 27 -19.77 8.25 -0.90
CA ASP A 27 -18.40 8.20 -1.39
C ASP A 27 -17.69 7.01 -0.75
N LEU A 28 -17.84 5.85 -1.37
CA LEU A 28 -17.22 4.62 -0.92
C LEU A 28 -15.88 4.43 -1.63
N HIS A 29 -14.87 5.13 -1.14
CA HIS A 29 -13.50 4.90 -1.60
C HIS A 29 -12.94 3.67 -0.89
N GLN A 30 -12.75 2.61 -1.65
CA GLN A 30 -11.97 1.48 -1.16
C GLN A 30 -10.50 1.86 -1.22
N LYS A 31 -9.86 1.80 -0.06
CA LYS A 31 -8.43 2.02 0.05
C LYS A 31 -7.73 0.67 0.17
N VAL A 32 -6.65 0.54 -0.56
CA VAL A 32 -5.81 -0.66 -0.51
C VAL A 32 -4.48 -0.27 0.10
N LYS A 33 -4.04 -1.05 1.05
CA LYS A 33 -2.72 -0.93 1.66
C LYS A 33 -1.93 -2.19 1.33
N ILE A 34 -0.77 -2.02 0.74
CA ILE A 34 0.14 -3.12 0.44
C ILE A 34 1.43 -2.87 1.21
N GLU A 35 1.88 -3.87 1.95
CA GLU A 35 3.14 -3.81 2.67
C GLU A 35 4.11 -4.83 2.08
N CYS A 36 5.33 -4.39 1.81
CA CYS A 36 6.40 -5.24 1.29
C CYS A 36 7.59 -5.19 2.23
N ALA A 37 7.93 -6.31 2.84
CA ALA A 37 9.18 -6.44 3.58
C ALA A 37 10.28 -6.88 2.62
N VAL A 38 11.37 -6.13 2.58
CA VAL A 38 12.43 -6.33 1.59
C VAL A 38 13.77 -6.45 2.30
N ALA A 39 14.52 -7.49 1.98
CA ALA A 39 15.82 -7.76 2.59
C ALA A 39 16.96 -7.00 1.91
N ASP A 40 17.23 -7.30 0.66
CA ASP A 40 18.49 -6.89 0.01
C ASP A 40 18.31 -5.97 -1.22
N THR A 41 17.12 -5.85 -1.75
CA THR A 41 16.88 -4.99 -2.91
C THR A 41 16.95 -3.52 -2.49
N PRO A 42 17.61 -2.64 -3.27
CA PRO A 42 17.61 -1.22 -2.97
C PRO A 42 16.19 -0.64 -2.90
N ALA A 43 15.96 0.23 -1.91
CA ALA A 43 14.63 0.81 -1.68
C ALA A 43 14.14 1.60 -2.90
N GLU A 44 15.03 2.31 -3.57
CA GLU A 44 14.70 3.09 -4.77
C GLU A 44 14.15 2.23 -5.90
N ASP A 45 14.68 1.01 -6.07
CA ASP A 45 14.21 0.09 -7.10
C ASP A 45 12.79 -0.41 -6.80
N VAL A 46 12.50 -0.68 -5.54
CA VAL A 46 11.17 -1.11 -5.09
C VAL A 46 10.17 0.04 -5.24
N VAL A 47 10.55 1.24 -4.83
CA VAL A 47 9.71 2.43 -4.97
C VAL A 47 9.40 2.70 -6.44
N GLU A 48 10.39 2.60 -7.31
CA GLU A 48 10.21 2.79 -8.74
C GLU A 48 9.22 1.76 -9.33
N ALA A 49 9.40 0.49 -8.99
CA ALA A 49 8.52 -0.57 -9.46
C ALA A 49 7.08 -0.39 -8.98
N LEU A 50 6.89 -0.04 -7.70
CA LEU A 50 5.57 0.24 -7.15
C LEU A 50 4.93 1.48 -7.78
N SER A 51 5.73 2.53 -7.99
CA SER A 51 5.26 3.76 -8.60
C SER A 51 4.80 3.54 -10.03
N GLU A 52 5.55 2.81 -10.82
CA GLU A 52 5.18 2.49 -12.20
C GLU A 52 3.90 1.66 -12.26
N ALA A 53 3.79 0.68 -11.38
CA ALA A 53 2.62 -0.19 -11.36
C ALA A 53 1.34 0.53 -10.91
N ALA A 54 1.46 1.49 -10.02
CA ALA A 54 0.31 2.19 -9.44
C ALA A 54 -0.05 3.49 -10.16
N HIS A 55 0.86 4.01 -10.98
CA HIS A 55 0.68 5.31 -11.62
C HIS A 55 -0.50 5.32 -12.59
N THR A 56 -1.43 6.22 -12.38
CA THR A 56 -2.56 6.45 -13.30
C THR A 56 -2.56 7.89 -13.84
N GLY A 57 -1.85 8.81 -13.17
CA GLY A 57 -1.88 10.23 -13.48
C GLY A 57 -3.08 10.97 -12.91
N GLU A 58 -3.98 10.25 -12.24
CA GLU A 58 -5.18 10.80 -11.64
C GLU A 58 -5.06 10.87 -10.12
N PRO A 59 -5.82 11.75 -9.43
CA PRO A 59 -5.88 11.72 -7.98
C PRO A 59 -6.28 10.33 -7.47
N GLY A 60 -5.61 9.87 -6.41
CA GLY A 60 -5.85 8.54 -5.86
C GLY A 60 -4.83 7.49 -6.24
N ASP A 61 -3.80 7.86 -7.00
CA ASP A 61 -2.68 6.96 -7.32
C ASP A 61 -2.00 6.41 -6.08
N GLY A 62 -2.03 7.20 -5.02
CA GLY A 62 -1.53 6.76 -3.73
C GLY A 62 -0.21 7.39 -3.32
N LYS A 63 0.28 6.86 -2.22
CA LYS A 63 1.54 7.31 -1.62
C LYS A 63 2.32 6.09 -1.17
N ILE A 64 3.63 6.20 -1.27
CA ILE A 64 4.55 5.16 -0.83
C ILE A 64 5.36 5.69 0.34
N PHE A 65 5.41 4.92 1.41
CA PHE A 65 6.24 5.20 2.57
C PHE A 65 7.28 4.11 2.71
N VAL A 66 8.49 4.49 3.03
CA VAL A 66 9.59 3.55 3.25
C VAL A 66 10.04 3.67 4.69
N PHE A 67 10.09 2.55 5.39
CA PHE A 67 10.51 2.47 6.77
C PHE A 67 11.73 1.57 6.87
N ASP A 68 12.77 2.04 7.54
CA ASP A 68 13.90 1.19 7.87
C ASP A 68 13.47 0.12 8.86
N VAL A 69 13.90 -1.10 8.61
CA VAL A 69 13.72 -2.22 9.54
C VAL A 69 15.02 -2.46 10.27
N GLU A 70 15.00 -2.24 11.56
CA GLU A 70 16.18 -2.40 12.40
C GLU A 70 16.56 -3.86 12.56
N ASN A 71 15.58 -4.72 12.73
CA ASN A 71 15.78 -6.17 12.82
C ASN A 71 14.48 -6.90 12.46
N ALA A 72 14.63 -8.13 12.05
CA ALA A 72 13.51 -9.03 11.82
C ALA A 72 13.80 -10.35 12.50
N VAL A 73 12.80 -10.95 13.10
CA VAL A 73 12.93 -12.23 13.80
C VAL A 73 11.83 -13.17 13.32
N GLN A 74 12.22 -14.33 12.84
CA GLN A 74 11.25 -15.37 12.54
C GLN A 74 10.88 -16.09 13.82
N VAL A 75 9.63 -15.99 14.21
CA VAL A 75 9.18 -16.48 15.52
C VAL A 75 9.37 -17.99 15.68
N ARG A 76 9.08 -18.75 14.63
CA ARG A 76 9.17 -20.21 14.68
C ARG A 76 10.59 -20.72 14.87
N THR A 77 11.57 -20.10 14.25
CA THR A 77 12.95 -20.60 14.20
C THR A 77 13.93 -19.77 15.03
N GLY A 78 13.58 -18.52 15.35
CA GLY A 78 14.47 -17.58 15.99
C GLY A 78 15.53 -16.99 15.06
N ILE A 79 15.45 -17.26 13.75
CA ILE A 79 16.37 -16.67 12.77
C ILE A 79 16.15 -15.16 12.75
N GLU A 80 17.23 -14.41 12.69
CA GLU A 80 17.21 -12.96 12.72
C GLU A 80 17.83 -12.37 11.46
N GLY A 81 17.57 -11.09 11.26
CA GLY A 81 18.15 -10.32 10.16
C GLY A 81 17.47 -10.59 8.82
N THR A 82 18.23 -10.45 7.75
CA THR A 82 17.72 -10.61 6.37
C THR A 82 17.19 -12.01 6.10
N ASP A 83 17.71 -13.01 6.77
CA ASP A 83 17.26 -14.40 6.59
C ASP A 83 15.88 -14.65 7.23
N ALA A 84 15.39 -13.72 8.04
CA ALA A 84 14.07 -13.81 8.65
C ALA A 84 12.93 -13.31 7.74
N ILE A 85 13.29 -12.69 6.65
CA ILE A 85 12.30 -12.11 5.70
C ILE A 85 12.01 -13.07 4.57
#